data_d6faa6e89b98ae759cdde83c497b60b8
#
_entry.id   d6faa6e89b98ae759cdde83c497b60b8
#
_cell.length_a   1.000
_cell.length_b   1.000
_cell.length_c   1.000
_cell.angle_alpha   90.00
_cell.angle_beta   90.00
_cell.angle_gamma   90.00
#
_symmetry.space_group_name_H-M   'P 1'
#
loop_
_entity.id
_entity.type
_entity.pdbx_description
1 polymer ?
#
loop_
_entity_poly.entity_id
_entity_poly.type
_entity_poly.pdbx_seq_one_letter_code
_entity_poly.pdbx_strand_id
1 'polypeptide(L)'
;MENNIKITYPGSEKVYLKGNLYPDIKVGMRVVHQMPTVTVEDGKRTERANPSVYVYDTSGPYSDPNIEIDVKKGLPRMRESWILKRGGVERLNEISSEYGRMRRDDHSLDSLRFEHITLPLRAKDGCQVSQMYYAKQGIVTPEMEYVAIRENMNCAELGIETHITPEFVRDEVAAGRAVIPANINHPESEPMIIGRNFLVKINTNIGNSATTSGIDEEVEKAVWSCKWGGDTLMDLSTGANIHETREWIIRNCPVPVGTVPMYQAMEKVNGHAEDLTWELFRDTLIEQCEQGVDYFTIHCGIRLQNIHLADNRMTGMVSRGGSIISKWCQMHQKESFLYEHFDDICDICAQYDVAISLGDGLRPGSVYDANDRAQFAELDTMGELVERAWAKNVQAFIEGPGHVPMHKIPENMQRQIEKCHNAPFYTLGPLVTDIAPGYDHITSAIGAAQIGWLGTAMLCYVTPKEHLALPDRDDVRIGVVTYKLAAHAADLAKMHPGAMVRDNALSKARYEFRWKDQFNLSLDPERALEYYKTANHVGGKYCTMCGPNFCAMRISQTIKDCDEV
;
A
#
# COMPACT_ATOMS: atom_id res chain seq x y z
N MET A 1 -1.93 -25.16 6.28
CA MET A 1 -1.90 -24.26 5.08
C MET A 1 -2.36 -25.05 3.86
N GLU A 2 -3.38 -24.58 3.14
CA GLU A 2 -3.63 -25.09 1.79
C GLU A 2 -2.44 -24.73 0.91
N ASN A 3 -1.76 -25.73 0.34
CA ASN A 3 -0.53 -25.49 -0.42
C ASN A 3 -0.75 -24.67 -1.70
N ASN A 4 -2.00 -24.54 -2.17
CA ASN A 4 -2.33 -23.93 -3.46
C ASN A 4 -3.42 -22.86 -3.27
N ILE A 5 -3.01 -21.60 -3.19
CA ILE A 5 -3.94 -20.46 -3.11
C ILE A 5 -4.15 -19.92 -4.52
N LYS A 6 -5.41 -19.82 -4.94
CA LYS A 6 -5.79 -19.24 -6.21
C LYS A 6 -6.83 -18.12 -6.00
N ILE A 7 -6.57 -16.98 -6.61
CA ILE A 7 -7.51 -15.85 -6.62
C ILE A 7 -8.29 -15.89 -7.93
N THR A 8 -9.61 -15.78 -7.82
CA THR A 8 -10.50 -15.66 -8.98
C THR A 8 -11.30 -14.37 -8.92
N TYR A 9 -11.53 -13.76 -10.09
CA TYR A 9 -12.37 -12.58 -10.22
C TYR A 9 -13.47 -12.83 -11.24
N PRO A 10 -14.75 -12.69 -10.86
CA PRO A 10 -15.84 -12.83 -11.81
C PRO A 10 -15.74 -11.79 -12.93
N GLY A 11 -15.83 -12.25 -14.18
CA GLY A 11 -15.94 -11.38 -15.35
C GLY A 11 -14.74 -10.51 -15.71
N SER A 12 -13.58 -10.82 -15.17
CA SER A 12 -12.31 -10.24 -15.62
C SER A 12 -11.25 -11.31 -15.78
N GLU A 13 -10.27 -11.07 -16.63
CA GLU A 13 -9.15 -11.97 -16.87
C GLU A 13 -7.81 -11.29 -16.63
N LYS A 14 -6.81 -12.07 -16.29
CA LYS A 14 -5.43 -11.61 -16.14
C LYS A 14 -4.84 -11.37 -17.51
N VAL A 15 -4.20 -10.21 -17.69
CA VAL A 15 -3.47 -9.83 -18.90
C VAL A 15 -2.13 -9.22 -18.53
N TYR A 16 -1.19 -9.24 -19.47
CA TYR A 16 0.14 -8.66 -19.29
C TYR A 16 0.43 -7.65 -20.39
N LEU A 17 0.68 -6.40 -19.98
CA LEU A 17 1.15 -5.34 -20.87
C LEU A 17 2.68 -5.41 -20.95
N LYS A 18 3.23 -5.18 -22.16
CA LYS A 18 4.69 -5.24 -22.41
C LYS A 18 5.32 -3.87 -22.23
N GLY A 19 6.58 -3.86 -21.78
CA GLY A 19 7.43 -2.67 -21.80
C GLY A 19 7.87 -2.29 -23.22
N ASN A 20 8.14 -1.01 -23.42
CA ASN A 20 8.71 -0.46 -24.65
C ASN A 20 10.22 -0.31 -24.55
N LEU A 21 10.72 0.22 -23.40
CA LEU A 21 12.15 0.36 -23.13
C LEU A 21 12.77 -1.00 -22.73
N TYR A 22 12.02 -1.78 -21.99
CA TYR A 22 12.40 -3.11 -21.51
C TYR A 22 11.38 -4.16 -21.98
N PRO A 23 11.56 -4.76 -23.17
CA PRO A 23 10.58 -5.69 -23.77
C PRO A 23 10.28 -6.93 -22.92
N ASP A 24 11.18 -7.29 -22.01
CA ASP A 24 11.03 -8.43 -21.10
C ASP A 24 10.05 -8.15 -19.95
N ILE A 25 9.65 -6.88 -19.75
CA ILE A 25 8.68 -6.51 -18.70
C ILE A 25 7.29 -7.01 -19.09
N LYS A 26 6.61 -7.59 -18.10
CA LYS A 26 5.21 -8.02 -18.18
C LYS A 26 4.44 -7.40 -17.02
N VAL A 27 3.72 -6.31 -17.29
CA VAL A 27 2.92 -5.61 -16.29
C VAL A 27 1.58 -6.30 -16.14
N GLY A 28 1.37 -6.94 -14.99
CA GLY A 28 0.12 -7.62 -14.66
C GLY A 28 -1.03 -6.63 -14.45
N MET A 29 -2.10 -6.83 -15.22
CA MET A 29 -3.37 -6.10 -15.12
C MET A 29 -4.51 -7.09 -15.19
N ARG A 30 -5.74 -6.64 -14.91
CA ARG A 30 -6.96 -7.37 -15.24
C ARG A 30 -7.77 -6.60 -16.27
N VAL A 31 -8.46 -7.29 -17.16
CA VAL A 31 -9.34 -6.68 -18.14
C VAL A 31 -10.78 -7.14 -17.95
N VAL A 32 -11.72 -6.20 -17.97
CA VAL A 32 -13.16 -6.45 -17.98
C VAL A 32 -13.69 -6.21 -19.38
N HIS A 33 -14.16 -7.29 -20.04
CA HIS A 33 -14.85 -7.22 -21.31
C HIS A 33 -16.32 -6.89 -21.09
N GLN A 34 -16.80 -5.84 -21.75
CA GLN A 34 -18.16 -5.37 -21.63
C GLN A 34 -19.08 -6.00 -22.68
N MET A 35 -20.33 -6.25 -22.30
CA MET A 35 -21.39 -6.60 -23.24
C MET A 35 -21.64 -5.45 -24.24
N PRO A 36 -22.03 -5.73 -25.48
CA PRO A 36 -22.35 -4.67 -26.43
C PRO A 36 -23.59 -3.87 -25.99
N THR A 37 -23.63 -2.60 -26.37
CA THR A 37 -24.83 -1.79 -26.32
C THR A 37 -25.80 -2.27 -27.39
N VAL A 38 -27.02 -2.56 -27.00
CA VAL A 38 -28.07 -3.03 -27.91
C VAL A 38 -29.14 -1.94 -28.05
N THR A 39 -29.37 -1.47 -29.27
CA THR A 39 -30.47 -0.54 -29.61
C THR A 39 -31.46 -1.25 -30.54
N VAL A 40 -32.73 -0.91 -30.38
CA VAL A 40 -33.81 -1.40 -31.26
C VAL A 40 -34.54 -0.18 -31.78
N GLU A 41 -34.34 0.14 -33.05
CA GLU A 41 -34.97 1.25 -33.77
C GLU A 41 -35.76 0.65 -34.96
N ASP A 42 -37.00 1.02 -35.12
CA ASP A 42 -37.90 0.54 -36.16
C ASP A 42 -37.95 -1.01 -36.29
N GLY A 43 -37.87 -1.69 -35.14
CA GLY A 43 -37.82 -3.17 -35.10
C GLY A 43 -36.48 -3.79 -35.52
N LYS A 44 -35.50 -2.99 -35.91
CA LYS A 44 -34.15 -3.42 -36.26
C LYS A 44 -33.23 -3.37 -35.05
N ARG A 45 -32.71 -4.52 -34.66
CA ARG A 45 -31.70 -4.63 -33.57
C ARG A 45 -30.33 -4.31 -34.13
N THR A 46 -29.64 -3.38 -33.49
CA THR A 46 -28.22 -3.06 -33.73
C THR A 46 -27.39 -3.30 -32.46
N GLU A 47 -26.17 -3.75 -32.64
CA GLU A 47 -25.24 -3.98 -31.56
C GLU A 47 -23.96 -3.16 -31.79
N ARG A 48 -23.54 -2.42 -30.78
CA ARG A 48 -22.28 -1.67 -30.78
C ARG A 48 -21.39 -2.17 -29.65
N ALA A 49 -20.16 -2.60 -29.98
CA ALA A 49 -19.18 -3.01 -29.00
C ALA A 49 -18.84 -1.87 -28.03
N ASN A 50 -18.69 -2.20 -26.75
CA ASN A 50 -18.13 -1.31 -25.74
C ASN A 50 -16.64 -1.63 -25.55
N PRO A 51 -15.79 -0.63 -25.29
CA PRO A 51 -14.37 -0.86 -25.04
C PRO A 51 -14.16 -1.71 -23.79
N SER A 52 -13.12 -2.50 -23.76
CA SER A 52 -12.69 -3.20 -22.55
C SER A 52 -12.13 -2.19 -21.54
N VAL A 53 -12.22 -2.50 -20.25
CA VAL A 53 -11.70 -1.68 -19.16
C VAL A 53 -10.59 -2.44 -18.45
N TYR A 54 -9.39 -1.86 -18.45
CA TYR A 54 -8.27 -2.37 -17.68
C TYR A 54 -8.40 -1.93 -16.22
N VAL A 55 -8.09 -2.83 -15.30
CA VAL A 55 -8.20 -2.63 -13.86
C VAL A 55 -6.86 -2.89 -13.22
N TYR A 56 -6.45 -1.97 -12.35
CA TYR A 56 -5.24 -2.12 -11.53
C TYR A 56 -5.31 -3.43 -10.73
N ASP A 57 -4.26 -4.21 -10.78
CA ASP A 57 -4.23 -5.55 -10.20
C ASP A 57 -3.06 -5.71 -9.23
N THR A 58 -3.37 -5.99 -7.99
CA THR A 58 -2.42 -6.23 -6.90
C THR A 58 -2.28 -7.70 -6.55
N SER A 59 -3.05 -8.59 -7.21
CA SER A 59 -3.05 -10.02 -6.90
C SER A 59 -1.82 -10.77 -7.38
N GLY A 60 -0.93 -10.11 -8.16
CA GLY A 60 0.25 -10.74 -8.71
C GLY A 60 -0.06 -12.02 -9.48
N PRO A 61 0.77 -13.06 -9.34
CA PRO A 61 0.56 -14.32 -10.05
C PRO A 61 -0.60 -15.17 -9.51
N TYR A 62 -1.17 -14.86 -8.33
CA TYR A 62 -2.29 -15.64 -7.76
C TYR A 62 -3.54 -15.67 -8.63
N SER A 63 -3.76 -14.67 -9.47
CA SER A 63 -4.91 -14.61 -10.39
C SER A 63 -4.58 -15.07 -11.82
N ASP A 64 -3.35 -15.49 -12.10
CA ASP A 64 -2.98 -16.03 -13.41
C ASP A 64 -3.40 -17.52 -13.50
N PRO A 65 -4.30 -17.89 -14.44
CA PRO A 65 -4.73 -19.28 -14.58
C PRO A 65 -3.63 -20.23 -15.05
N ASN A 66 -2.54 -19.69 -15.62
CA ASN A 66 -1.42 -20.47 -16.17
C ASN A 66 -0.28 -20.67 -15.17
N ILE A 67 -0.35 -20.06 -13.99
CA ILE A 67 0.67 -20.17 -12.95
C ILE A 67 0.05 -20.95 -11.78
N GLU A 68 0.73 -22.00 -11.37
CA GLU A 68 0.41 -22.74 -10.15
C GLU A 68 1.30 -22.21 -9.02
N ILE A 69 0.68 -21.73 -7.95
CA ILE A 69 1.38 -21.19 -6.78
C ILE A 69 1.39 -22.23 -5.67
N ASP A 70 2.59 -22.65 -5.30
CA ASP A 70 2.85 -23.42 -4.09
C ASP A 70 3.42 -22.46 -3.03
N VAL A 71 2.65 -22.13 -2.01
CA VAL A 71 3.05 -21.18 -0.96
C VAL A 71 4.32 -21.60 -0.21
N LYS A 72 4.65 -22.90 -0.21
CA LYS A 72 5.88 -23.42 0.38
C LYS A 72 7.12 -23.10 -0.45
N LYS A 73 6.95 -22.86 -1.74
CA LYS A 73 8.03 -22.47 -2.67
C LYS A 73 8.12 -20.96 -2.88
N GLY A 74 7.07 -20.24 -2.52
CA GLY A 74 6.95 -18.81 -2.75
C GLY A 74 6.60 -18.43 -4.18
N LEU A 75 6.54 -17.13 -4.42
CA LEU A 75 6.19 -16.57 -5.71
C LEU A 75 7.38 -16.57 -6.69
N PRO A 76 7.10 -16.47 -8.01
CA PRO A 76 8.12 -16.26 -9.02
C PRO A 76 8.92 -14.98 -8.76
N ARG A 77 10.24 -15.06 -8.86
CA ARG A 77 11.20 -13.97 -8.60
C ARG A 77 11.35 -13.06 -9.82
N MET A 78 10.30 -12.33 -10.15
CA MET A 78 10.19 -11.59 -11.42
C MET A 78 11.26 -10.50 -11.61
N ARG A 79 11.70 -9.82 -10.53
CA ARG A 79 12.68 -8.74 -10.58
C ARG A 79 14.14 -9.21 -10.49
N GLU A 80 14.40 -10.48 -10.15
CA GLU A 80 15.78 -10.96 -9.94
C GLU A 80 16.68 -10.71 -11.15
N SER A 81 16.17 -11.00 -12.35
CA SER A 81 16.95 -10.77 -13.57
C SER A 81 17.26 -9.28 -13.81
N TRP A 82 16.36 -8.37 -13.45
CA TRP A 82 16.56 -6.92 -13.58
C TRP A 82 17.63 -6.43 -12.61
N ILE A 83 17.56 -6.87 -11.36
CA ILE A 83 18.52 -6.53 -10.29
C ILE A 83 19.92 -6.99 -10.69
N LEU A 84 20.07 -8.26 -11.11
CA LEU A 84 21.37 -8.83 -11.48
C LEU A 84 21.95 -8.19 -12.74
N LYS A 85 21.12 -7.89 -13.77
CA LYS A 85 21.56 -7.24 -15.02
C LYS A 85 22.06 -5.80 -14.79
N ARG A 86 21.48 -5.05 -13.83
CA ARG A 86 21.98 -3.71 -13.46
C ARG A 86 23.38 -3.76 -12.86
N GLY A 87 23.75 -4.87 -12.26
CA GLY A 87 25.04 -5.02 -11.58
C GLY A 87 25.09 -4.27 -10.24
N GLY A 88 26.28 -4.05 -9.71
CA GLY A 88 26.46 -3.34 -8.44
C GLY A 88 26.08 -4.12 -7.20
N VAL A 89 25.55 -5.34 -7.34
CA VAL A 89 25.16 -6.23 -6.25
C VAL A 89 26.09 -7.44 -6.15
N GLU A 90 26.27 -7.96 -4.94
CA GLU A 90 26.92 -9.24 -4.67
C GLU A 90 25.97 -10.12 -3.84
N ARG A 91 26.07 -11.44 -4.04
CA ARG A 91 25.42 -12.40 -3.17
C ARG A 91 26.33 -12.70 -1.99
N LEU A 92 25.81 -12.55 -0.78
CA LEU A 92 26.56 -12.82 0.43
C LEU A 92 26.85 -14.34 0.57
N ASN A 93 27.95 -14.67 1.23
CA ASN A 93 28.31 -16.07 1.51
C ASN A 93 27.55 -16.60 2.73
N GLU A 94 27.07 -15.72 3.59
CA GLU A 94 26.27 -16.02 4.79
C GLU A 94 25.40 -14.81 5.16
N ILE A 95 24.43 -15.01 6.05
CA ILE A 95 23.62 -13.95 6.66
C ILE A 95 24.54 -13.09 7.53
N SER A 96 24.49 -11.76 7.41
CA SER A 96 25.35 -10.86 8.21
C SER A 96 24.75 -10.50 9.56
N SER A 97 23.43 -10.50 9.73
CA SER A 97 22.78 -10.30 11.02
C SER A 97 23.14 -11.42 12.00
N GLU A 98 23.54 -11.04 13.22
CA GLU A 98 23.83 -12.00 14.30
C GLU A 98 22.58 -12.76 14.73
N TYR A 99 21.46 -12.03 14.92
CA TYR A 99 20.18 -12.65 15.26
C TYR A 99 19.66 -13.54 14.13
N GLY A 100 19.77 -13.12 12.87
CA GLY A 100 19.39 -13.95 11.72
C GLY A 100 20.17 -15.28 11.66
N ARG A 101 21.49 -15.26 11.94
CA ARG A 101 22.30 -16.49 12.05
C ARG A 101 21.83 -17.36 13.21
N MET A 102 21.62 -16.78 14.39
CA MET A 102 21.13 -17.50 15.56
C MET A 102 19.79 -18.21 15.27
N ARG A 103 18.83 -17.51 14.65
CA ARG A 103 17.54 -18.11 14.25
C ARG A 103 17.71 -19.24 13.24
N ARG A 104 18.58 -19.06 12.25
CA ARG A 104 18.88 -20.09 11.24
C ARG A 104 19.50 -21.35 11.84
N ASP A 105 20.38 -21.20 12.83
CA ASP A 105 21.14 -22.31 13.41
C ASP A 105 20.37 -23.04 14.54
N ASP A 106 19.22 -22.52 14.98
CA ASP A 106 18.34 -23.14 15.97
C ASP A 106 17.44 -24.20 15.33
N HIS A 107 17.83 -25.47 15.41
CA HIS A 107 17.08 -26.58 14.84
C HIS A 107 15.68 -26.80 15.45
N SER A 108 15.36 -26.22 16.60
CA SER A 108 14.00 -26.30 17.15
C SER A 108 12.96 -25.55 16.30
N LEU A 109 13.42 -24.64 15.43
CA LEU A 109 12.61 -23.81 14.53
C LEU A 109 12.47 -24.39 13.12
N ASP A 110 13.06 -25.54 12.81
CA ASP A 110 13.06 -26.11 11.45
C ASP A 110 11.64 -26.27 10.87
N SER A 111 10.66 -26.61 11.71
CA SER A 111 9.27 -26.75 11.27
C SER A 111 8.56 -25.43 10.93
N LEU A 112 9.10 -24.31 11.34
CA LEU A 112 8.55 -22.96 11.12
C LEU A 112 9.23 -22.24 9.94
N ARG A 113 10.40 -22.71 9.50
CA ARG A 113 11.19 -22.03 8.47
C ARG A 113 10.60 -22.19 7.09
N PHE A 114 10.75 -21.13 6.30
CA PHE A 114 10.57 -21.22 4.87
C PHE A 114 11.77 -21.96 4.24
N GLU A 115 11.52 -23.05 3.51
CA GLU A 115 12.60 -23.95 3.06
C GLU A 115 13.42 -23.42 1.88
N HIS A 116 12.83 -22.55 1.04
CA HIS A 116 13.43 -22.11 -0.23
C HIS A 116 14.08 -20.72 -0.16
N ILE A 117 14.76 -20.42 0.94
CA ILE A 117 15.49 -19.16 1.13
C ILE A 117 16.77 -19.17 0.31
N THR A 118 17.04 -18.06 -0.38
CA THR A 118 18.34 -17.80 -1.02
C THR A 118 19.16 -16.85 -0.17
N LEU A 119 20.49 -17.00 -0.20
CA LEU A 119 21.37 -16.04 0.46
C LEU A 119 21.14 -14.61 -0.10
N PRO A 120 21.18 -13.60 0.76
CA PRO A 120 20.80 -12.26 0.39
C PRO A 120 21.79 -11.60 -0.58
N LEU A 121 21.27 -10.66 -1.36
CA LEU A 121 22.05 -9.71 -2.14
C LEU A 121 22.34 -8.46 -1.29
N ARG A 122 23.48 -7.83 -1.55
CA ARG A 122 23.86 -6.53 -0.98
C ARG A 122 24.59 -5.71 -2.04
N ALA A 123 24.56 -4.39 -1.92
CA ALA A 123 25.41 -3.54 -2.75
C ALA A 123 26.91 -3.87 -2.55
N LYS A 124 27.66 -3.96 -3.65
CA LYS A 124 29.12 -4.08 -3.58
C LYS A 124 29.74 -2.82 -2.99
N ASP A 125 30.92 -2.95 -2.41
CA ASP A 125 31.67 -1.81 -1.90
C ASP A 125 31.80 -0.69 -2.97
N GLY A 126 31.43 0.52 -2.60
CA GLY A 126 31.45 1.69 -3.50
C GLY A 126 30.32 1.75 -4.54
N CYS A 127 29.42 0.76 -4.58
CA CYS A 127 28.23 0.78 -5.43
C CYS A 127 26.99 1.25 -4.69
N GLN A 128 26.03 1.77 -5.44
CA GLN A 128 24.68 2.09 -4.96
C GLN A 128 23.65 1.39 -5.82
N VAL A 129 22.52 1.00 -5.20
CA VAL A 129 21.51 0.12 -5.84
C VAL A 129 20.09 0.66 -5.75
N SER A 130 19.89 1.82 -5.10
CA SER A 130 18.57 2.37 -4.88
C SER A 130 17.95 2.96 -6.14
N GLN A 131 16.62 2.92 -6.24
CA GLN A 131 15.87 3.55 -7.32
C GLN A 131 16.18 5.05 -7.40
N MET A 132 16.33 5.73 -6.25
CA MET A 132 16.68 7.15 -6.21
C MET A 132 18.09 7.41 -6.78
N TYR A 133 19.05 6.56 -6.50
CA TYR A 133 20.37 6.68 -7.10
C TYR A 133 20.32 6.62 -8.62
N TYR A 134 19.67 5.59 -9.18
CA TYR A 134 19.52 5.45 -10.64
C TYR A 134 18.77 6.64 -11.25
N ALA A 135 17.71 7.08 -10.59
CA ALA A 135 16.93 8.24 -11.02
C ALA A 135 17.78 9.51 -11.10
N LYS A 136 18.59 9.80 -10.08
CA LYS A 136 19.50 10.95 -10.05
C LYS A 136 20.62 10.85 -11.10
N GLN A 137 20.97 9.66 -11.56
CA GLN A 137 21.89 9.44 -12.69
C GLN A 137 21.20 9.58 -14.05
N GLY A 138 19.90 9.92 -14.09
CA GLY A 138 19.13 10.01 -15.33
C GLY A 138 18.73 8.65 -15.92
N ILE A 139 18.87 7.56 -15.16
CA ILE A 139 18.59 6.19 -15.62
C ILE A 139 17.14 5.85 -15.31
N VAL A 140 16.38 5.46 -16.34
CA VAL A 140 15.08 4.83 -16.19
C VAL A 140 15.31 3.34 -15.92
N THR A 141 14.84 2.84 -14.78
CA THR A 141 14.94 1.41 -14.44
C THR A 141 13.73 0.62 -14.98
N PRO A 142 13.80 -0.72 -15.07
CA PRO A 142 12.66 -1.55 -15.39
C PRO A 142 11.46 -1.32 -14.45
N GLU A 143 11.73 -1.07 -13.16
CA GLU A 143 10.70 -0.75 -12.17
C GLU A 143 9.97 0.57 -12.51
N MET A 144 10.66 1.58 -12.98
CA MET A 144 10.06 2.87 -13.38
C MET A 144 9.18 2.74 -14.63
N GLU A 145 9.59 1.95 -15.62
CA GLU A 145 8.74 1.68 -16.78
C GLU A 145 7.52 0.84 -16.39
N TYR A 146 7.70 -0.18 -15.54
CA TYR A 146 6.60 -0.99 -15.02
C TYR A 146 5.53 -0.12 -14.36
N VAL A 147 5.96 0.80 -13.50
CA VAL A 147 5.09 1.77 -12.82
C VAL A 147 4.35 2.64 -13.82
N ALA A 148 5.06 3.25 -14.78
CA ALA A 148 4.43 4.14 -15.77
C ALA A 148 3.33 3.43 -16.56
N ILE A 149 3.56 2.19 -17.00
CA ILE A 149 2.56 1.38 -17.71
C ILE A 149 1.33 1.12 -16.81
N ARG A 150 1.56 0.77 -15.55
CA ARG A 150 0.50 0.44 -14.60
C ARG A 150 -0.37 1.66 -14.25
N GLU A 151 0.26 2.82 -14.05
CA GLU A 151 -0.44 4.08 -13.76
C GLU A 151 -1.31 4.57 -14.94
N ASN A 152 -0.94 4.22 -16.18
CA ASN A 152 -1.63 4.63 -17.39
C ASN A 152 -2.76 3.70 -17.85
N MET A 153 -3.05 2.64 -17.13
CA MET A 153 -4.01 1.54 -17.39
C MET A 153 -4.81 1.59 -18.70
N ASN A 154 -5.70 2.56 -18.88
CA ASN A 154 -6.63 2.64 -20.00
C ASN A 154 -6.26 3.72 -21.03
N CYS A 155 -5.17 4.46 -20.79
CA CYS A 155 -4.89 5.66 -21.57
C CYS A 155 -4.54 5.36 -23.02
N ALA A 156 -3.68 4.37 -23.26
CA ALA A 156 -3.24 4.02 -24.61
C ALA A 156 -4.38 3.50 -25.48
N GLU A 157 -5.21 2.59 -24.95
CA GLU A 157 -6.30 1.93 -25.68
C GLU A 157 -7.45 2.89 -26.00
N LEU A 158 -7.64 3.93 -25.18
CA LEU A 158 -8.74 4.89 -25.34
C LEU A 158 -8.28 6.25 -25.89
N GLY A 159 -6.98 6.40 -26.20
CA GLY A 159 -6.42 7.66 -26.71
C GLY A 159 -6.50 8.82 -25.70
N ILE A 160 -6.40 8.50 -24.41
CA ILE A 160 -6.37 9.51 -23.34
C ILE A 160 -4.95 10.02 -23.20
N GLU A 161 -4.77 11.32 -23.27
CA GLU A 161 -3.48 11.96 -23.04
C GLU A 161 -3.02 11.77 -21.59
N THR A 162 -1.74 11.46 -21.41
CA THR A 162 -1.12 11.28 -20.11
C THR A 162 0.27 11.89 -20.07
N HIS A 163 0.66 12.41 -18.92
CA HIS A 163 2.01 12.92 -18.65
C HIS A 163 2.90 11.90 -17.92
N ILE A 164 2.32 10.74 -17.52
CA ILE A 164 3.04 9.73 -16.72
C ILE A 164 3.86 8.85 -17.67
N THR A 165 5.06 9.31 -18.01
CA THR A 165 6.05 8.55 -18.78
C THR A 165 7.07 7.90 -17.84
N PRO A 166 7.87 6.94 -18.31
CA PRO A 166 8.96 6.38 -17.51
C PRO A 166 9.96 7.45 -17.04
N GLU A 167 10.22 8.48 -17.88
CA GLU A 167 11.07 9.62 -17.54
C GLU A 167 10.42 10.50 -16.46
N PHE A 168 9.11 10.73 -16.53
CA PHE A 168 8.39 11.44 -15.48
C PHE A 168 8.48 10.70 -14.14
N VAL A 169 8.31 9.37 -14.13
CA VAL A 169 8.50 8.55 -12.94
C VAL A 169 9.90 8.70 -12.38
N ARG A 170 10.93 8.61 -13.25
CA ARG A 170 12.34 8.83 -12.85
C ARG A 170 12.52 10.21 -12.21
N ASP A 171 12.01 11.26 -12.82
CA ASP A 171 12.21 12.64 -12.36
C ASP A 171 11.51 12.91 -11.02
N GLU A 172 10.34 12.31 -10.79
CA GLU A 172 9.65 12.38 -9.50
C GLU A 172 10.42 11.63 -8.39
N VAL A 173 10.99 10.46 -8.70
CA VAL A 173 11.84 9.70 -7.76
C VAL A 173 13.16 10.45 -7.50
N ALA A 174 13.82 11.00 -8.53
CA ALA A 174 15.06 11.78 -8.39
C ALA A 174 14.88 13.01 -7.50
N ALA A 175 13.71 13.65 -7.58
CA ALA A 175 13.36 14.83 -6.79
C ALA A 175 12.86 14.51 -5.38
N GLY A 176 12.73 13.23 -5.01
CA GLY A 176 12.19 12.80 -3.72
C GLY A 176 10.67 12.95 -3.58
N ARG A 177 9.94 13.29 -4.64
CA ARG A 177 8.48 13.44 -4.64
C ARG A 177 7.72 12.14 -4.85
N ALA A 178 8.44 11.06 -5.16
CA ALA A 178 7.86 9.72 -5.27
C ALA A 178 8.85 8.66 -4.78
N VAL A 179 8.31 7.52 -4.33
CA VAL A 179 9.06 6.39 -3.79
C VAL A 179 8.60 5.11 -4.47
N ILE A 180 9.54 4.31 -4.95
CA ILE A 180 9.31 2.94 -5.42
C ILE A 180 9.95 2.00 -4.40
N PRO A 181 9.21 1.45 -3.42
CA PRO A 181 9.76 0.49 -2.45
C PRO A 181 10.10 -0.81 -3.19
N ALA A 182 11.37 -1.19 -3.21
CA ALA A 182 11.83 -2.26 -4.09
C ALA A 182 13.12 -2.92 -3.61
N ASN A 183 13.12 -3.44 -2.37
CA ASN A 183 14.29 -4.15 -1.82
C ASN A 183 14.80 -5.19 -2.81
N ILE A 184 16.11 -5.22 -3.01
CA ILE A 184 16.79 -6.18 -3.90
C ILE A 184 16.64 -7.64 -3.44
N ASN A 185 16.25 -7.87 -2.19
CA ASN A 185 15.97 -9.19 -1.59
C ASN A 185 14.47 -9.56 -1.56
N HIS A 186 13.61 -8.74 -2.18
CA HIS A 186 12.21 -9.06 -2.44
C HIS A 186 11.90 -9.07 -3.95
N PRO A 187 12.57 -9.91 -4.73
CA PRO A 187 12.40 -9.94 -6.18
C PRO A 187 11.04 -10.49 -6.63
N GLU A 188 10.23 -11.02 -5.75
CA GLU A 188 8.87 -11.50 -5.97
C GLU A 188 7.87 -10.35 -6.14
N SER A 189 8.16 -9.17 -5.57
CA SER A 189 7.24 -8.03 -5.59
C SER A 189 7.13 -7.38 -6.96
N GLU A 190 5.89 -7.00 -7.31
CA GLU A 190 5.59 -6.18 -8.48
C GLU A 190 5.82 -4.70 -8.15
N PRO A 191 6.54 -3.93 -8.99
CA PRO A 191 6.80 -2.53 -8.73
C PRO A 191 5.51 -1.69 -8.61
N MET A 192 5.50 -0.78 -7.64
CA MET A 192 4.47 0.24 -7.45
C MET A 192 5.12 1.55 -7.02
N ILE A 193 4.39 2.65 -7.07
CA ILE A 193 4.89 3.97 -6.71
C ILE A 193 3.97 4.65 -5.69
N ILE A 194 4.59 5.33 -4.73
CA ILE A 194 3.94 6.18 -3.73
C ILE A 194 4.34 7.61 -4.06
N GLY A 195 3.41 8.41 -4.55
CA GLY A 195 3.68 9.78 -4.94
C GLY A 195 2.41 10.57 -5.22
N ARG A 196 2.44 11.87 -4.94
CA ARG A 196 1.29 12.77 -5.07
C ARG A 196 0.70 12.81 -6.49
N ASN A 197 1.55 12.67 -7.51
CA ASN A 197 1.17 12.77 -8.91
C ASN A 197 0.72 11.43 -9.52
N PHE A 198 0.58 10.40 -8.71
CA PHE A 198 0.18 9.06 -9.09
C PHE A 198 -1.15 8.69 -8.43
N LEU A 199 -1.72 7.54 -8.78
CA LEU A 199 -2.89 6.99 -8.09
C LEU A 199 -2.60 6.89 -6.58
N VAL A 200 -3.59 7.23 -5.75
CA VAL A 200 -3.50 7.09 -4.31
C VAL A 200 -3.43 5.61 -3.94
N LYS A 201 -2.40 5.23 -3.19
CA LYS A 201 -2.13 3.85 -2.80
C LYS A 201 -2.74 3.53 -1.44
N ILE A 202 -2.93 2.24 -1.18
CA ILE A 202 -3.44 1.75 0.09
C ILE A 202 -2.46 0.80 0.71
N ASN A 203 -2.09 1.07 1.96
CA ASN A 203 -1.39 0.12 2.81
C ASN A 203 -2.39 -0.67 3.67
N THR A 204 -2.17 -1.97 3.77
CA THR A 204 -2.89 -2.86 4.67
C THR A 204 -1.98 -3.34 5.79
N ASN A 205 -2.49 -3.36 7.01
CA ASN A 205 -1.77 -3.85 8.18
C ASN A 205 -2.23 -5.26 8.50
N ILE A 206 -1.28 -6.17 8.65
CA ILE A 206 -1.47 -7.51 9.21
C ILE A 206 -0.46 -7.73 10.32
N GLY A 207 -0.50 -8.86 10.98
CA GLY A 207 0.47 -9.26 11.97
C GLY A 207 -0.15 -10.08 13.08
N ASN A 208 0.62 -11.04 13.57
CA ASN A 208 0.24 -11.83 14.73
C ASN A 208 0.45 -11.05 16.04
N SER A 209 -0.20 -11.51 17.09
CA SER A 209 0.06 -11.05 18.45
C SER A 209 0.48 -12.23 19.34
N ALA A 210 0.91 -11.95 20.55
CA ALA A 210 1.32 -12.99 21.50
C ALA A 210 0.21 -14.02 21.80
N THR A 211 -1.05 -13.69 21.50
CA THR A 211 -2.22 -14.51 21.85
C THR A 211 -3.00 -15.04 20.66
N THR A 212 -2.75 -14.54 19.45
CA THR A 212 -3.59 -14.83 18.28
C THR A 212 -2.79 -14.83 16.98
N SER A 213 -3.23 -15.68 16.03
CA SER A 213 -2.75 -15.83 14.67
C SER A 213 -1.41 -16.57 14.53
N GLY A 214 -1.35 -17.51 13.60
CA GLY A 214 -0.17 -18.24 13.20
C GLY A 214 0.37 -17.80 11.85
N ILE A 215 1.51 -18.37 11.43
CA ILE A 215 2.14 -18.08 10.12
C ILE A 215 1.17 -18.27 8.97
N ASP A 216 0.42 -19.38 8.97
CA ASP A 216 -0.54 -19.73 7.92
C ASP A 216 -1.63 -18.66 7.75
N GLU A 217 -2.15 -18.18 8.87
CA GLU A 217 -3.22 -17.15 8.88
C GLU A 217 -2.70 -15.79 8.39
N GLU A 218 -1.45 -15.43 8.74
CA GLU A 218 -0.85 -14.19 8.28
C GLU A 218 -0.57 -14.21 6.77
N VAL A 219 -0.10 -15.33 6.23
CA VAL A 219 0.07 -15.51 4.77
C VAL A 219 -1.29 -15.43 4.05
N GLU A 220 -2.33 -16.08 4.59
CA GLU A 220 -3.68 -15.98 4.02
C GLU A 220 -4.20 -14.54 4.03
N LYS A 221 -4.03 -13.79 5.12
CA LYS A 221 -4.42 -12.38 5.22
C LYS A 221 -3.65 -11.51 4.23
N ALA A 222 -2.35 -11.77 4.04
CA ALA A 222 -1.53 -11.07 3.05
C ALA A 222 -2.08 -11.27 1.62
N VAL A 223 -2.30 -12.51 1.22
CA VAL A 223 -2.86 -12.84 -0.11
C VAL A 223 -4.27 -12.28 -0.27
N TRP A 224 -5.08 -12.33 0.77
CA TRP A 224 -6.44 -11.78 0.79
C TRP A 224 -6.46 -10.26 0.62
N SER A 225 -5.54 -9.56 1.28
CA SER A 225 -5.32 -8.12 1.08
C SER A 225 -5.02 -7.80 -0.39
N CYS A 226 -4.10 -8.53 -1.01
CA CYS A 226 -3.76 -8.38 -2.42
C CYS A 226 -4.96 -8.63 -3.34
N LYS A 227 -5.83 -9.60 -3.02
CA LYS A 227 -7.07 -9.85 -3.77
C LYS A 227 -7.96 -8.60 -3.83
N TRP A 228 -8.09 -7.87 -2.74
CA TRP A 228 -9.02 -6.75 -2.64
C TRP A 228 -8.40 -5.39 -3.01
N GLY A 229 -7.11 -5.36 -3.33
CA GLY A 229 -6.46 -4.18 -3.88
C GLY A 229 -5.51 -3.46 -2.93
N GLY A 230 -5.03 -4.13 -1.86
CA GLY A 230 -3.92 -3.61 -1.05
C GLY A 230 -2.68 -3.42 -1.91
N ASP A 231 -2.18 -2.19 -1.98
CA ASP A 231 -1.03 -1.83 -2.82
C ASP A 231 0.30 -2.07 -2.13
N THR A 232 0.30 -2.02 -0.80
CA THR A 232 1.39 -2.44 0.10
C THR A 232 0.83 -3.19 1.29
N LEU A 233 1.71 -3.90 1.98
CA LEU A 233 1.40 -4.63 3.20
C LEU A 233 2.39 -4.25 4.29
N MET A 234 1.92 -3.94 5.51
CA MET A 234 2.79 -3.86 6.67
C MET A 234 2.58 -5.07 7.58
N ASP A 235 3.68 -5.77 7.88
CA ASP A 235 3.74 -6.78 8.92
C ASP A 235 4.02 -6.10 10.27
N LEU A 236 2.99 -6.00 11.10
CA LEU A 236 3.03 -5.43 12.45
C LEU A 236 3.10 -6.51 13.54
N SER A 237 3.62 -7.68 13.23
CA SER A 237 3.73 -8.81 14.17
C SER A 237 4.48 -8.42 15.44
N THR A 238 3.92 -8.83 16.58
CA THR A 238 4.46 -8.63 17.93
C THR A 238 4.54 -9.93 18.74
N GLY A 239 4.10 -11.06 18.14
CA GLY A 239 4.12 -12.37 18.76
C GLY A 239 5.47 -13.08 18.65
N ALA A 240 5.51 -14.34 19.04
CA ALA A 240 6.67 -15.19 18.84
C ALA A 240 6.92 -15.47 17.35
N ASN A 241 8.17 -15.74 16.99
CA ASN A 241 8.57 -16.12 15.64
C ASN A 241 8.34 -15.05 14.56
N ILE A 242 8.51 -13.78 14.92
CA ILE A 242 8.42 -12.64 13.99
C ILE A 242 9.33 -12.87 12.77
N HIS A 243 10.54 -13.38 12.98
CA HIS A 243 11.52 -13.65 11.92
C HIS A 243 10.97 -14.60 10.86
N GLU A 244 10.46 -15.76 11.28
CA GLU A 244 9.93 -16.80 10.39
C GLU A 244 8.62 -16.33 9.74
N THR A 245 7.72 -15.74 10.50
CA THR A 245 6.44 -15.21 9.99
C THR A 245 6.67 -14.22 8.86
N ARG A 246 7.58 -13.27 9.04
CA ARG A 246 7.94 -12.27 8.04
C ARG A 246 8.54 -12.91 6.78
N GLU A 247 9.41 -13.90 6.91
CA GLU A 247 9.97 -14.61 5.77
C GLU A 247 8.88 -15.26 4.90
N TRP A 248 7.92 -15.95 5.52
CA TRP A 248 6.79 -16.53 4.81
C TRP A 248 5.92 -15.48 4.11
N ILE A 249 5.65 -14.35 4.78
CA ILE A 249 4.88 -13.25 4.21
C ILE A 249 5.59 -12.70 2.98
N ILE A 250 6.87 -12.34 3.08
CA ILE A 250 7.64 -11.71 1.98
C ILE A 250 7.71 -12.65 0.78
N ARG A 251 8.03 -13.94 0.98
CA ARG A 251 8.13 -14.91 -0.13
C ARG A 251 6.81 -15.15 -0.84
N ASN A 252 5.68 -14.84 -0.22
CA ASN A 252 4.32 -15.06 -0.75
C ASN A 252 3.57 -13.76 -1.05
N CYS A 253 4.20 -12.59 -0.95
CA CYS A 253 3.57 -11.31 -1.17
C CYS A 253 3.99 -10.68 -2.51
N PRO A 254 3.06 -10.41 -3.44
CA PRO A 254 3.39 -9.79 -4.71
C PRO A 254 3.46 -8.26 -4.65
N VAL A 255 3.22 -7.65 -3.49
CA VAL A 255 3.29 -6.20 -3.26
C VAL A 255 4.40 -5.88 -2.25
N PRO A 256 4.92 -4.64 -2.22
CA PRO A 256 5.93 -4.27 -1.24
C PRO A 256 5.48 -4.50 0.20
N VAL A 257 6.40 -4.99 1.03
CA VAL A 257 6.18 -5.29 2.45
C VAL A 257 6.96 -4.31 3.32
N GLY A 258 6.25 -3.64 4.21
CA GLY A 258 6.82 -2.77 5.23
C GLY A 258 6.79 -3.39 6.63
N THR A 259 7.61 -2.87 7.53
CA THR A 259 7.64 -3.28 8.95
C THR A 259 7.89 -2.08 9.87
N VAL A 260 7.69 -2.30 11.16
CA VAL A 260 8.17 -1.42 12.24
C VAL A 260 9.27 -2.18 12.99
N PRO A 261 10.57 -2.00 12.66
CA PRO A 261 11.66 -2.78 13.24
C PRO A 261 11.73 -2.72 14.76
N MET A 262 11.23 -1.61 15.33
CA MET A 262 11.12 -1.41 16.78
C MET A 262 10.31 -2.49 17.48
N TYR A 263 9.31 -3.10 16.82
CA TYR A 263 8.49 -4.15 17.45
C TYR A 263 9.29 -5.43 17.67
N GLN A 264 10.11 -5.82 16.69
CA GLN A 264 11.01 -6.96 16.85
C GLN A 264 12.16 -6.65 17.82
N ALA A 265 12.68 -5.42 17.80
CA ALA A 265 13.69 -5.00 18.80
C ALA A 265 13.13 -5.10 20.22
N MET A 266 11.86 -4.72 20.44
CA MET A 266 11.16 -4.88 21.72
C MET A 266 10.97 -6.34 22.12
N GLU A 267 10.67 -7.23 21.16
CA GLU A 267 10.56 -8.67 21.44
C GLU A 267 11.92 -9.23 21.88
N LYS A 268 13.02 -8.85 21.22
CA LYS A 268 14.39 -9.27 21.56
C LYS A 268 14.82 -8.85 22.99
N VAL A 269 14.26 -7.80 23.54
CA VAL A 269 14.48 -7.34 24.93
C VAL A 269 13.33 -7.67 25.87
N ASN A 270 12.48 -8.66 25.52
CA ASN A 270 11.34 -9.12 26.33
C ASN A 270 10.38 -7.99 26.79
N GLY A 271 10.20 -6.96 25.97
CA GLY A 271 9.32 -5.84 26.26
C GLY A 271 9.91 -4.74 27.16
N HIS A 272 11.18 -4.82 27.51
CA HIS A 272 11.88 -3.83 28.34
C HIS A 272 12.47 -2.72 27.46
N ALA A 273 11.73 -1.64 27.25
CA ALA A 273 12.17 -0.54 26.39
C ALA A 273 13.52 0.06 26.82
N GLU A 274 13.80 0.09 28.12
CA GLU A 274 15.04 0.55 28.73
C GLU A 274 16.28 -0.23 28.30
N ASP A 275 16.13 -1.49 27.87
CA ASP A 275 17.24 -2.36 27.44
C ASP A 275 17.54 -2.25 25.95
N LEU A 276 16.78 -1.43 25.21
CA LEU A 276 17.07 -1.18 23.81
C LEU A 276 18.40 -0.47 23.63
N THR A 277 19.19 -0.94 22.67
CA THR A 277 20.46 -0.32 22.27
C THR A 277 20.50 -0.07 20.76
N TRP A 278 21.37 0.84 20.33
CA TRP A 278 21.62 1.05 18.92
C TRP A 278 22.12 -0.21 18.22
N GLU A 279 23.03 -0.96 18.84
CA GLU A 279 23.62 -2.19 18.27
C GLU A 279 22.56 -3.25 18.00
N LEU A 280 21.65 -3.48 18.95
CA LEU A 280 20.53 -4.42 18.78
C LEU A 280 19.57 -3.94 17.69
N PHE A 281 19.25 -2.66 17.65
CA PHE A 281 18.37 -2.08 16.63
C PHE A 281 19.03 -2.14 15.24
N ARG A 282 20.33 -1.83 15.16
CA ARG A 282 21.13 -1.94 13.93
C ARG A 282 21.13 -3.36 13.36
N ASP A 283 21.37 -4.39 14.19
CA ASP A 283 21.33 -5.77 13.76
C ASP A 283 19.92 -6.17 13.27
N THR A 284 18.88 -5.66 13.92
CA THR A 284 17.48 -5.87 13.50
C THR A 284 17.19 -5.25 12.13
N LEU A 285 17.72 -4.09 11.82
CA LEU A 285 17.59 -3.48 10.49
C LEU A 285 18.29 -4.32 9.42
N ILE A 286 19.52 -4.76 9.68
CA ILE A 286 20.28 -5.61 8.74
C ILE A 286 19.52 -6.91 8.48
N GLU A 287 19.05 -7.59 9.53
CA GLU A 287 18.23 -8.79 9.43
C GLU A 287 17.05 -8.61 8.48
N GLN A 288 16.28 -7.54 8.69
CA GLN A 288 15.08 -7.28 7.90
C GLN A 288 15.39 -6.84 6.46
N CYS A 289 16.47 -6.10 6.23
CA CYS A 289 16.96 -5.80 4.89
C CYS A 289 17.33 -7.06 4.11
N GLU A 290 18.02 -7.99 4.75
CA GLU A 290 18.45 -9.28 4.16
C GLU A 290 17.27 -10.20 3.88
N GLN A 291 16.20 -10.14 4.67
CA GLN A 291 14.97 -10.89 4.41
C GLN A 291 14.16 -10.30 3.24
N GLY A 292 14.30 -9.01 2.95
CA GLY A 292 13.63 -8.39 1.81
C GLY A 292 12.51 -7.41 2.17
N VAL A 293 12.49 -6.86 3.38
CA VAL A 293 11.55 -5.78 3.73
C VAL A 293 11.80 -4.56 2.84
N ASP A 294 10.76 -4.04 2.20
CA ASP A 294 10.86 -2.99 1.19
C ASP A 294 10.90 -1.58 1.79
N TYR A 295 10.31 -1.39 2.98
CA TYR A 295 10.39 -0.11 3.69
C TYR A 295 10.21 -0.29 5.20
N PHE A 296 10.84 0.60 5.96
CA PHE A 296 10.78 0.62 7.41
C PHE A 296 10.04 1.85 7.92
N THR A 297 9.07 1.65 8.82
CA THR A 297 8.58 2.74 9.66
C THR A 297 9.49 2.92 10.86
N ILE A 298 10.14 4.08 10.95
CA ILE A 298 11.08 4.44 12.01
C ILE A 298 10.73 5.81 12.58
N HIS A 299 10.50 5.86 13.90
CA HIS A 299 10.07 7.08 14.60
C HIS A 299 11.25 8.00 14.97
N CYS A 300 12.07 8.33 13.95
CA CYS A 300 13.26 9.18 14.12
C CYS A 300 12.93 10.64 14.44
N GLY A 301 11.70 11.09 14.14
CA GLY A 301 11.25 12.47 14.39
C GLY A 301 11.02 12.80 15.86
N ILE A 302 10.95 11.79 16.73
CA ILE A 302 10.81 12.01 18.17
C ILE A 302 12.13 12.51 18.75
N ARG A 303 12.06 13.69 19.38
CA ARG A 303 13.19 14.34 20.07
C ARG A 303 12.89 14.47 21.55
N LEU A 304 13.89 14.24 22.41
CA LEU A 304 13.74 14.39 23.86
C LEU A 304 13.08 15.72 24.25
N GLN A 305 13.48 16.80 23.60
CA GLN A 305 12.95 18.14 23.84
C GLN A 305 11.46 18.33 23.48
N ASN A 306 10.88 17.46 22.64
CA ASN A 306 9.51 17.61 22.14
C ASN A 306 8.50 16.69 22.85
N ILE A 307 8.97 15.70 23.62
CA ILE A 307 8.11 14.70 24.27
C ILE A 307 7.08 15.36 25.19
N HIS A 308 7.52 16.35 25.99
CA HIS A 308 6.66 17.07 26.93
C HIS A 308 5.50 17.86 26.27
N LEU A 309 5.58 18.12 24.97
CA LEU A 309 4.51 18.82 24.26
C LEU A 309 3.21 17.99 24.18
N ALA A 310 3.30 16.67 24.38
CA ALA A 310 2.17 15.77 24.41
C ALA A 310 1.54 15.58 25.81
N ASP A 311 2.12 16.16 26.88
CA ASP A 311 1.69 15.92 28.27
C ASP A 311 0.23 16.34 28.55
N ASN A 312 -0.27 17.35 27.85
CA ASN A 312 -1.62 17.89 28.04
C ASN A 312 -2.64 17.37 27.02
N ARG A 313 -2.28 16.37 26.23
CA ARG A 313 -3.20 15.76 25.27
C ARG A 313 -4.29 14.96 25.96
N MET A 314 -5.46 14.93 25.35
CA MET A 314 -6.58 14.10 25.82
C MET A 314 -6.27 12.60 25.76
N THR A 315 -5.52 12.16 24.73
CA THR A 315 -5.19 10.75 24.53
C THR A 315 -3.70 10.45 24.69
N GLY A 316 -2.87 11.42 25.09
CA GLY A 316 -1.43 11.25 25.25
C GLY A 316 -0.72 10.85 23.95
N MET A 317 0.15 9.83 24.00
CA MET A 317 0.86 9.26 22.86
C MET A 317 0.21 7.93 22.46
N VAL A 318 -0.40 7.87 21.28
CA VAL A 318 -1.11 6.68 20.80
C VAL A 318 -0.30 5.82 19.83
N SER A 319 0.84 6.31 19.35
CA SER A 319 1.77 5.52 18.54
C SER A 319 2.55 4.55 19.41
N ARG A 320 2.49 3.24 19.10
CA ARG A 320 3.26 2.21 19.81
C ARG A 320 4.77 2.46 19.73
N GLY A 321 5.29 2.66 18.51
CA GLY A 321 6.72 2.94 18.32
C GLY A 321 7.13 4.28 18.93
N GLY A 322 6.27 5.30 18.81
CA GLY A 322 6.49 6.61 19.42
C GLY A 322 6.55 6.55 20.94
N SER A 323 5.65 5.84 21.61
CA SER A 323 5.64 5.70 23.06
C SER A 323 6.84 4.91 23.58
N ILE A 324 7.30 3.88 22.84
CA ILE A 324 8.49 3.09 23.20
C ILE A 324 9.73 3.98 23.22
N ILE A 325 10.02 4.71 22.13
CA ILE A 325 11.21 5.55 22.06
C ILE A 325 11.13 6.76 22.99
N SER A 326 9.93 7.32 23.21
CA SER A 326 9.72 8.39 24.18
C SER A 326 10.03 7.93 25.62
N LYS A 327 9.56 6.72 26.00
CA LYS A 327 9.90 6.10 27.29
C LYS A 327 11.41 5.91 27.42
N TRP A 328 12.07 5.40 26.39
CA TRP A 328 13.53 5.22 26.37
C TRP A 328 14.26 6.54 26.61
N CYS A 329 13.91 7.60 25.87
CA CYS A 329 14.51 8.92 26.01
C CYS A 329 14.35 9.48 27.42
N GLN A 330 13.15 9.36 28.00
CA GLN A 330 12.88 9.85 29.36
C GLN A 330 13.61 9.06 30.42
N MET A 331 13.69 7.73 30.33
CA MET A 331 14.40 6.91 31.31
C MET A 331 15.91 7.13 31.30
N HIS A 332 16.49 7.28 30.09
CA HIS A 332 17.94 7.50 29.97
C HIS A 332 18.34 8.98 30.03
N GLN A 333 17.38 9.92 29.98
CA GLN A 333 17.63 11.36 29.88
C GLN A 333 18.59 11.67 28.71
N LYS A 334 18.38 11.00 27.57
CA LYS A 334 19.19 11.11 26.36
C LYS A 334 18.32 11.36 25.15
N GLU A 335 18.91 11.94 24.12
CA GLU A 335 18.28 12.06 22.81
C GLU A 335 17.99 10.66 22.21
N SER A 336 16.99 10.58 21.37
CA SER A 336 16.63 9.35 20.67
C SER A 336 17.81 8.81 19.88
N PHE A 337 18.21 7.57 20.14
CA PHE A 337 19.26 6.92 19.34
C PHE A 337 18.84 6.75 17.88
N LEU A 338 17.53 6.71 17.56
CA LEU A 338 17.02 6.67 16.19
C LEU A 338 17.33 7.98 15.44
N TYR A 339 17.28 9.12 16.14
CA TYR A 339 17.65 10.41 15.57
C TYR A 339 19.18 10.56 15.47
N GLU A 340 19.91 10.20 16.51
CA GLU A 340 21.38 10.32 16.55
C GLU A 340 22.04 9.46 15.48
N HIS A 341 21.55 8.23 15.24
CA HIS A 341 22.06 7.29 14.26
C HIS A 341 21.29 7.29 12.93
N PHE A 342 20.55 8.35 12.62
CA PHE A 342 19.73 8.37 11.40
C PHE A 342 20.56 8.20 10.12
N ASP A 343 21.76 8.77 10.07
CA ASP A 343 22.65 8.61 8.92
C ASP A 343 23.16 7.16 8.77
N ASP A 344 23.43 6.48 9.88
CA ASP A 344 23.81 5.07 9.89
C ASP A 344 22.62 4.18 9.41
N ILE A 345 21.38 4.53 9.80
CA ILE A 345 20.17 3.87 9.30
C ILE A 345 20.06 4.02 7.78
N CYS A 346 20.28 5.23 7.27
CA CYS A 346 20.29 5.47 5.82
C CYS A 346 21.38 4.68 5.11
N ASP A 347 22.57 4.58 5.67
CA ASP A 347 23.68 3.82 5.07
C ASP A 347 23.37 2.33 4.98
N ILE A 348 22.65 1.77 5.96
CA ILE A 348 22.16 0.39 5.90
C ILE A 348 21.10 0.25 4.80
N CYS A 349 20.08 1.12 4.79
CA CYS A 349 18.98 1.06 3.84
C CYS A 349 19.46 1.19 2.38
N ALA A 350 20.44 2.06 2.13
CA ALA A 350 21.02 2.27 0.79
C ALA A 350 21.65 1.02 0.18
N GLN A 351 22.15 0.09 1.02
CA GLN A 351 22.79 -1.14 0.55
C GLN A 351 21.81 -2.16 -0.03
N TYR A 352 20.50 -2.01 0.28
CA TYR A 352 19.47 -2.99 -0.06
C TYR A 352 18.29 -2.40 -0.84
N ASP A 353 18.31 -1.08 -1.13
CA ASP A 353 17.17 -0.33 -1.70
C ASP A 353 15.91 -0.38 -0.81
N VAL A 354 16.10 -0.20 0.48
CA VAL A 354 14.99 -0.10 1.45
C VAL A 354 14.59 1.36 1.62
N ALA A 355 13.30 1.66 1.47
CA ALA A 355 12.76 2.99 1.71
C ALA A 355 12.50 3.23 3.21
N ILE A 356 12.47 4.50 3.63
CA ILE A 356 12.15 4.87 5.01
C ILE A 356 10.79 5.57 5.04
N SER A 357 9.86 5.03 5.82
CA SER A 357 8.67 5.71 6.31
C SER A 357 9.04 6.41 7.62
N LEU A 358 9.14 7.73 7.59
CA LEU A 358 9.39 8.52 8.80
C LEU A 358 8.13 8.53 9.66
N GLY A 359 8.14 7.75 10.73
CA GLY A 359 6.97 7.45 11.56
C GLY A 359 6.51 8.64 12.40
N ASP A 360 5.20 8.84 12.48
CA ASP A 360 4.54 9.91 13.24
C ASP A 360 4.27 9.49 14.70
N GLY A 361 5.31 9.40 15.50
CA GLY A 361 5.21 8.97 16.90
C GLY A 361 4.40 9.90 17.80
N LEU A 362 4.34 11.18 17.44
CA LEU A 362 3.55 12.21 18.14
C LEU A 362 2.24 12.54 17.39
N ARG A 363 1.71 11.62 16.57
CA ARG A 363 0.39 11.80 15.94
C ARG A 363 -0.72 11.96 16.98
N PRO A 364 -1.78 12.78 16.72
CA PRO A 364 -2.92 12.88 17.60
C PRO A 364 -3.74 11.59 17.61
N GLY A 365 -4.24 11.20 18.79
CA GLY A 365 -5.15 10.07 18.97
C GLY A 365 -6.61 10.47 19.17
N SER A 366 -6.92 11.77 19.02
CA SER A 366 -8.26 12.31 19.05
C SER A 366 -8.36 13.56 18.17
N VAL A 367 -9.57 13.87 17.70
CA VAL A 367 -9.81 15.11 16.93
C VAL A 367 -9.55 16.37 17.76
N TYR A 368 -9.60 16.27 19.10
CA TYR A 368 -9.29 17.37 20.01
C TYR A 368 -7.80 17.77 19.93
N ASP A 369 -6.90 16.78 19.86
CA ASP A 369 -5.44 16.99 19.84
C ASP A 369 -4.90 17.30 18.44
N ALA A 370 -5.74 17.30 17.41
CA ALA A 370 -5.35 17.46 16.02
C ALA A 370 -4.64 18.80 15.75
N ASN A 371 -3.53 18.75 14.99
CA ASN A 371 -2.70 19.88 14.60
C ASN A 371 -2.09 20.63 15.79
N ASP A 372 -1.77 19.92 16.86
CA ASP A 372 -1.14 20.51 18.02
C ASP A 372 0.37 20.73 17.83
N ARG A 373 0.99 21.34 18.83
CA ARG A 373 2.43 21.65 18.81
C ARG A 373 3.31 20.41 18.80
N ALA A 374 2.89 19.32 19.44
CA ALA A 374 3.65 18.07 19.48
C ALA A 374 3.71 17.44 18.08
N GLN A 375 2.57 17.32 17.41
CA GLN A 375 2.48 16.81 16.04
C GLN A 375 3.36 17.61 15.08
N PHE A 376 3.24 18.93 15.10
CA PHE A 376 3.97 19.79 14.15
C PHE A 376 5.46 19.89 14.45
N ALA A 377 5.89 19.80 15.72
CA ALA A 377 7.31 19.75 16.06
C ALA A 377 7.99 18.47 15.53
N GLU A 378 7.30 17.34 15.58
CA GLU A 378 7.77 16.09 14.96
C GLU A 378 7.79 16.21 13.43
N LEU A 379 6.74 16.75 12.82
CA LEU A 379 6.67 16.95 11.37
C LEU A 379 7.83 17.83 10.86
N ASP A 380 8.16 18.91 11.57
CA ASP A 380 9.29 19.79 11.22
C ASP A 380 10.63 19.03 11.30
N THR A 381 10.80 18.12 12.29
CA THR A 381 11.97 17.23 12.38
C THR A 381 12.01 16.22 11.22
N MET A 382 10.85 15.64 10.85
CA MET A 382 10.79 14.72 9.70
C MET A 382 11.16 15.42 8.38
N GLY A 383 10.85 16.71 8.25
CA GLY A 383 11.29 17.53 7.12
C GLY A 383 12.81 17.65 7.02
N GLU A 384 13.52 17.81 8.15
CA GLU A 384 15.00 17.74 8.19
C GLU A 384 15.52 16.35 7.78
N LEU A 385 14.92 15.31 8.36
CA LEU A 385 15.39 13.93 8.16
C LEU A 385 15.22 13.45 6.73
N VAL A 386 14.15 13.86 6.05
CA VAL A 386 13.94 13.45 4.66
C VAL A 386 15.02 13.99 3.71
N GLU A 387 15.51 15.22 3.93
CA GLU A 387 16.63 15.76 3.16
C GLU A 387 17.92 14.98 3.41
N ARG A 388 18.17 14.58 4.67
CA ARG A 388 19.32 13.73 5.02
C ARG A 388 19.27 12.37 4.33
N ALA A 389 18.09 11.74 4.28
CA ALA A 389 17.89 10.48 3.56
C ALA A 389 18.16 10.65 2.06
N TRP A 390 17.61 11.69 1.44
CA TRP A 390 17.85 11.98 0.01
C TRP A 390 19.31 12.26 -0.32
N ALA A 391 20.06 12.93 0.57
CA ALA A 391 21.49 13.15 0.40
C ALA A 391 22.28 11.84 0.31
N LYS A 392 21.79 10.77 0.94
CA LYS A 392 22.36 9.42 0.88
C LYS A 392 21.70 8.52 -0.19
N ASN A 393 20.87 9.08 -1.06
CA ASN A 393 20.11 8.37 -2.09
C ASN A 393 19.13 7.31 -1.52
N VAL A 394 18.62 7.52 -0.31
CA VAL A 394 17.59 6.71 0.30
C VAL A 394 16.24 7.34 0.03
N GLN A 395 15.32 6.56 -0.52
CA GLN A 395 13.95 6.97 -0.71
C GLN A 395 13.25 7.09 0.65
N ALA A 396 12.50 8.18 0.86
CA ALA A 396 11.76 8.38 2.10
C ALA A 396 10.40 9.03 1.87
N PHE A 397 9.44 8.69 2.72
CA PHE A 397 8.12 9.30 2.79
C PHE A 397 7.74 9.56 4.25
N ILE A 398 6.75 10.42 4.45
CA ILE A 398 6.37 10.97 5.76
C ILE A 398 5.08 10.32 6.22
N GLU A 399 5.03 9.80 7.44
CA GLU A 399 3.76 9.41 8.06
C GLU A 399 3.01 10.63 8.60
N GLY A 400 1.69 10.52 8.62
CA GLY A 400 0.81 11.60 9.05
C GLY A 400 -0.37 11.12 9.89
N PRO A 401 -1.20 12.07 10.37
CA PRO A 401 -2.09 11.88 11.49
C PRO A 401 -3.22 10.89 11.24
N GLY A 402 -3.69 10.28 12.35
CA GLY A 402 -4.84 9.38 12.36
C GLY A 402 -6.17 10.05 12.74
N HIS A 403 -6.18 11.17 13.49
CA HIS A 403 -7.40 11.83 13.96
C HIS A 403 -7.33 13.33 13.66
N VAL A 404 -8.04 13.76 12.61
CA VAL A 404 -8.09 15.18 12.23
C VAL A 404 -9.50 15.53 11.73
N PRO A 405 -10.21 16.48 12.35
CA PRO A 405 -11.51 16.91 11.87
C PRO A 405 -11.36 17.61 10.50
N MET A 406 -12.37 17.49 9.65
CA MET A 406 -12.31 17.86 8.23
C MET A 406 -11.75 19.27 7.99
N HIS A 407 -12.11 20.26 8.81
CA HIS A 407 -11.68 21.65 8.62
C HIS A 407 -10.19 21.88 8.90
N LYS A 408 -9.51 20.97 9.64
CA LYS A 408 -8.07 21.04 9.92
C LYS A 408 -7.23 20.24 8.91
N ILE A 409 -7.82 19.38 8.09
CA ILE A 409 -7.09 18.56 7.11
C ILE A 409 -6.31 19.43 6.10
N PRO A 410 -6.85 20.52 5.52
CA PRO A 410 -6.10 21.36 4.59
C PRO A 410 -4.84 21.98 5.21
N GLU A 411 -4.92 22.47 6.46
CA GLU A 411 -3.77 22.99 7.19
C GLU A 411 -2.69 21.94 7.39
N ASN A 412 -3.11 20.73 7.79
CA ASN A 412 -2.20 19.61 8.02
C ASN A 412 -1.43 19.24 6.74
N MET A 413 -2.14 19.11 5.62
CA MET A 413 -1.53 18.79 4.32
C MET A 413 -0.60 19.91 3.84
N GLN A 414 -1.03 21.17 3.97
CA GLN A 414 -0.22 22.33 3.56
C GLN A 414 1.09 22.39 4.35
N ARG A 415 1.03 22.16 5.66
CA ARG A 415 2.21 22.11 6.52
C ARG A 415 3.19 21.02 6.10
N GLN A 416 2.69 19.83 5.79
CA GLN A 416 3.53 18.73 5.30
C GLN A 416 4.21 19.10 3.97
N ILE A 417 3.48 19.65 3.02
CA ILE A 417 4.04 20.08 1.72
C ILE A 417 5.19 21.06 1.92
N GLU A 418 4.98 22.07 2.78
CA GLU A 418 5.94 23.15 3.01
C GLU A 418 7.17 22.67 3.79
N LYS A 419 6.96 21.87 4.84
CA LYS A 419 8.02 21.47 5.77
C LYS A 419 8.77 20.22 5.33
N CYS A 420 8.12 19.34 4.58
CA CYS A 420 8.72 18.09 4.12
C CYS A 420 9.02 18.08 2.61
N HIS A 421 9.15 19.24 1.98
CA HIS A 421 9.69 19.43 0.63
C HIS A 421 8.93 18.64 -0.45
N ASN A 422 7.62 18.48 -0.32
CA ASN A 422 6.77 17.63 -1.16
C ASN A 422 7.11 16.14 -1.14
N ALA A 423 7.82 15.63 -0.13
CA ALA A 423 7.95 14.19 0.06
C ALA A 423 6.56 13.52 0.10
N PRO A 424 6.40 12.28 -0.35
CA PRO A 424 5.12 11.61 -0.30
C PRO A 424 4.57 11.56 1.13
N PHE A 425 3.28 11.79 1.29
CA PHE A 425 2.60 11.73 2.58
C PHE A 425 1.81 10.44 2.70
N TYR A 426 1.93 9.76 3.84
CA TYR A 426 1.26 8.52 4.18
C TYR A 426 0.45 8.73 5.45
N THR A 427 -0.89 8.66 5.39
CA THR A 427 -1.77 9.02 6.49
C THR A 427 -2.64 7.87 6.96
N LEU A 428 -2.91 7.80 8.26
CA LEU A 428 -3.86 6.87 8.86
C LEU A 428 -5.26 7.51 8.82
N GLY A 429 -5.96 7.35 7.73
CA GLY A 429 -7.23 8.03 7.48
C GLY A 429 -7.02 9.43 6.87
N PRO A 430 -7.34 10.51 7.60
CA PRO A 430 -7.64 10.58 9.04
C PRO A 430 -9.10 10.32 9.40
N LEU A 431 -9.32 9.84 10.64
CA LEU A 431 -10.63 9.78 11.26
C LEU A 431 -11.11 11.20 11.55
N VAL A 432 -12.28 11.57 11.02
CA VAL A 432 -12.80 12.95 11.12
C VAL A 432 -13.66 13.19 12.35
N THR A 433 -13.97 12.14 13.09
CA THR A 433 -14.72 12.15 14.36
C THR A 433 -14.39 10.90 15.17
N ASP A 434 -14.50 10.98 16.50
CA ASP A 434 -14.13 9.91 17.44
C ASP A 434 -15.33 9.15 18.01
N ILE A 435 -16.57 9.43 17.55
CA ILE A 435 -17.80 8.90 18.15
C ILE A 435 -18.28 7.55 17.57
N ALA A 436 -17.51 6.92 16.71
CA ALA A 436 -17.99 5.81 15.89
C ALA A 436 -17.21 4.49 16.05
N PRO A 437 -16.95 3.97 17.26
CA PRO A 437 -16.36 2.64 17.42
C PRO A 437 -17.15 1.58 16.64
N GLY A 438 -16.45 0.73 15.89
CA GLY A 438 -17.05 -0.24 14.96
C GLY A 438 -17.36 0.31 13.57
N TYR A 439 -17.28 1.64 13.37
CA TYR A 439 -17.47 2.34 12.10
C TYR A 439 -16.27 3.22 11.73
N ASP A 440 -15.12 3.04 12.38
CA ASP A 440 -13.93 3.85 12.18
C ASP A 440 -13.41 3.77 10.74
N HIS A 441 -13.63 2.66 10.05
CA HIS A 441 -13.35 2.53 8.62
C HIS A 441 -14.16 3.53 7.75
N ILE A 442 -15.37 3.91 8.18
CA ILE A 442 -16.20 4.91 7.48
C ILE A 442 -15.72 6.32 7.81
N THR A 443 -15.55 6.64 9.10
CA THR A 443 -15.13 7.99 9.52
C THR A 443 -13.76 8.36 8.99
N SER A 444 -12.86 7.38 8.92
CA SER A 444 -11.53 7.56 8.36
C SER A 444 -11.53 7.63 6.83
N ALA A 445 -12.40 6.90 6.13
CA ALA A 445 -12.52 6.98 4.68
C ALA A 445 -12.97 8.38 4.20
N ILE A 446 -13.81 9.07 4.98
CA ILE A 446 -14.20 10.46 4.70
C ILE A 446 -12.97 11.37 4.69
N GLY A 447 -12.15 11.31 5.73
CA GLY A 447 -10.92 12.08 5.81
C GLY A 447 -9.87 11.65 4.79
N ALA A 448 -9.77 10.34 4.54
CA ALA A 448 -8.86 9.77 3.54
C ALA A 448 -9.15 10.29 2.12
N ALA A 449 -10.42 10.36 1.72
CA ALA A 449 -10.80 10.93 0.43
C ALA A 449 -10.42 12.41 0.34
N GLN A 450 -10.65 13.17 1.40
CA GLN A 450 -10.33 14.59 1.42
C GLN A 450 -8.81 14.84 1.39
N ILE A 451 -8.05 14.16 2.25
CA ILE A 451 -6.60 14.38 2.32
C ILE A 451 -5.87 13.80 1.08
N GLY A 452 -6.39 12.70 0.51
CA GLY A 452 -5.91 12.13 -0.74
C GLY A 452 -6.07 13.09 -1.92
N TRP A 453 -7.23 13.76 -2.03
CA TRP A 453 -7.46 14.83 -3.01
C TRP A 453 -6.46 15.97 -2.82
N LEU A 454 -6.17 16.37 -1.59
CA LEU A 454 -5.24 17.46 -1.29
C LEU A 454 -3.76 17.08 -1.53
N GLY A 455 -3.42 15.79 -1.65
CA GLY A 455 -2.08 15.38 -2.04
C GLY A 455 -1.46 14.20 -1.28
N THR A 456 -2.13 13.60 -0.30
CA THR A 456 -1.64 12.36 0.32
C THR A 456 -1.46 11.28 -0.76
N ALA A 457 -0.32 10.61 -0.71
CA ALA A 457 0.08 9.63 -1.72
C ALA A 457 -0.29 8.19 -1.36
N MET A 458 -0.35 7.89 -0.07
CA MET A 458 -0.72 6.57 0.45
C MET A 458 -1.59 6.70 1.70
N LEU A 459 -2.55 5.81 1.82
CA LEU A 459 -3.50 5.75 2.93
C LEU A 459 -3.30 4.44 3.69
N CYS A 460 -3.13 4.52 5.00
CA CYS A 460 -3.23 3.36 5.87
C CYS A 460 -4.69 3.00 6.05
N TYR A 461 -5.07 1.79 5.72
CA TYR A 461 -6.45 1.36 5.88
C TYR A 461 -6.85 1.26 7.36
N VAL A 462 -8.13 1.40 7.60
CA VAL A 462 -8.76 1.19 8.90
C VAL A 462 -9.86 0.14 8.72
N THR A 463 -9.97 -0.78 9.67
CA THR A 463 -10.99 -1.82 9.67
C THR A 463 -12.14 -1.49 10.63
N PRO A 464 -13.30 -2.20 10.56
CA PRO A 464 -14.37 -2.04 11.55
C PRO A 464 -13.93 -2.31 12.98
N LYS A 465 -12.86 -3.09 13.19
CA LYS A 465 -12.33 -3.46 14.51
C LYS A 465 -11.26 -2.53 15.04
N GLU A 466 -11.00 -1.41 14.37
CA GLU A 466 -10.03 -0.41 14.85
C GLU A 466 -10.36 -0.01 16.30
N HIS A 467 -9.35 0.10 17.15
CA HIS A 467 -9.45 0.37 18.59
C HIS A 467 -10.19 -0.71 19.42
N LEU A 468 -10.70 -1.79 18.82
CA LEU A 468 -11.54 -2.79 19.47
C LEU A 468 -10.91 -4.18 19.54
N ALA A 469 -10.36 -4.67 18.42
CA ALA A 469 -9.82 -6.03 18.32
C ALA A 469 -8.92 -6.22 17.10
N LEU A 470 -8.22 -7.37 17.05
CA LEU A 470 -7.46 -7.77 15.87
C LEU A 470 -8.43 -8.10 14.70
N PRO A 471 -8.20 -7.55 13.49
CA PRO A 471 -9.07 -7.81 12.35
C PRO A 471 -8.92 -9.26 11.84
N ASP A 472 -10.05 -9.84 11.46
CA ASP A 472 -10.10 -11.08 10.69
C ASP A 472 -10.09 -10.79 9.17
N ARG A 473 -10.21 -11.86 8.37
CA ARG A 473 -10.18 -11.77 6.91
C ARG A 473 -11.31 -10.92 6.31
N ASP A 474 -12.51 -10.97 6.90
CA ASP A 474 -13.65 -10.18 6.42
C ASP A 474 -13.50 -8.70 6.78
N ASP A 475 -12.95 -8.39 7.94
CA ASP A 475 -12.61 -7.02 8.34
C ASP A 475 -11.54 -6.43 7.40
N VAL A 476 -10.52 -7.22 7.02
CA VAL A 476 -9.50 -6.82 6.03
C VAL A 476 -10.18 -6.47 4.69
N ARG A 477 -11.09 -7.32 4.19
CA ARG A 477 -11.85 -7.03 2.97
C ARG A 477 -12.62 -5.71 3.07
N ILE A 478 -13.38 -5.54 4.15
CA ILE A 478 -14.18 -4.32 4.37
C ILE A 478 -13.28 -3.09 4.39
N GLY A 479 -12.18 -3.13 5.14
CA GLY A 479 -11.23 -2.04 5.24
C GLY A 479 -10.61 -1.69 3.88
N VAL A 480 -10.08 -2.69 3.16
CA VAL A 480 -9.44 -2.48 1.85
C VAL A 480 -10.42 -1.88 0.83
N VAL A 481 -11.61 -2.48 0.69
CA VAL A 481 -12.63 -1.98 -0.25
C VAL A 481 -13.05 -0.55 0.09
N THR A 482 -13.26 -0.26 1.38
CA THR A 482 -13.61 1.10 1.84
C THR A 482 -12.53 2.11 1.46
N TYR A 483 -11.27 1.77 1.67
CA TYR A 483 -10.15 2.66 1.35
C TYR A 483 -9.86 2.77 -0.14
N LYS A 484 -10.08 1.71 -0.92
CA LYS A 484 -10.03 1.81 -2.40
C LYS A 484 -11.11 2.76 -2.94
N LEU A 485 -12.29 2.81 -2.31
CA LEU A 485 -13.33 3.79 -2.65
C LEU A 485 -12.86 5.22 -2.32
N ALA A 486 -12.26 5.45 -1.15
CA ALA A 486 -11.73 6.75 -0.75
C ALA A 486 -10.59 7.22 -1.69
N ALA A 487 -9.63 6.32 -1.98
CA ALA A 487 -8.52 6.58 -2.89
C ALA A 487 -9.01 6.90 -4.31
N HIS A 488 -9.95 6.11 -4.84
CA HIS A 488 -10.52 6.35 -6.16
C HIS A 488 -11.27 7.68 -6.25
N ALA A 489 -12.03 8.04 -5.21
CA ALA A 489 -12.68 9.36 -5.14
C ALA A 489 -11.66 10.50 -5.16
N ALA A 490 -10.53 10.35 -4.47
CA ALA A 490 -9.44 11.31 -4.51
C ALA A 490 -8.77 11.39 -5.90
N ASP A 491 -8.56 10.25 -6.57
CA ASP A 491 -7.98 10.19 -7.91
C ASP A 491 -8.86 10.86 -8.97
N LEU A 492 -10.19 10.69 -8.86
CA LEU A 492 -11.16 11.43 -9.68
C LEU A 492 -11.03 12.95 -9.45
N ALA A 493 -10.97 13.38 -8.19
CA ALA A 493 -10.85 14.78 -7.82
C ALA A 493 -9.51 15.42 -8.24
N LYS A 494 -8.42 14.63 -8.26
CA LYS A 494 -7.10 15.01 -8.79
C LYS A 494 -7.06 15.03 -10.32
N MET A 495 -8.10 14.53 -10.99
CA MET A 495 -8.16 14.37 -12.45
C MET A 495 -7.01 13.47 -12.97
N HIS A 496 -6.70 12.39 -12.25
CA HIS A 496 -5.68 11.45 -12.69
C HIS A 496 -6.05 10.87 -14.08
N PRO A 497 -5.11 10.80 -15.04
CA PRO A 497 -5.37 10.29 -16.38
C PRO A 497 -6.04 8.92 -16.35
N GLY A 498 -7.18 8.77 -17.04
CA GLY A 498 -7.92 7.51 -17.11
C GLY A 498 -8.77 7.15 -15.88
N ALA A 499 -8.74 7.90 -14.77
CA ALA A 499 -9.51 7.58 -13.56
C ALA A 499 -11.02 7.46 -13.82
N MET A 500 -11.60 8.34 -14.64
CA MET A 500 -13.03 8.34 -14.99
C MET A 500 -13.48 7.16 -15.86
N VAL A 501 -12.58 6.40 -16.47
CA VAL A 501 -12.93 5.35 -17.45
C VAL A 501 -13.85 4.30 -16.86
N ARG A 502 -13.50 3.80 -15.68
CA ARG A 502 -14.27 2.75 -14.99
C ARG A 502 -15.64 3.25 -14.53
N ASP A 503 -15.72 4.48 -14.00
CA ASP A 503 -16.98 5.11 -13.59
C ASP A 503 -17.92 5.32 -14.77
N ASN A 504 -17.40 5.85 -15.88
CA ASN A 504 -18.18 6.06 -17.10
C ASN A 504 -18.71 4.73 -17.66
N ALA A 505 -17.87 3.70 -17.70
CA ALA A 505 -18.25 2.37 -18.17
C ALA A 505 -19.35 1.75 -17.29
N LEU A 506 -19.19 1.81 -15.95
CA LEU A 506 -20.17 1.29 -14.99
C LEU A 506 -21.48 2.10 -15.05
N SER A 507 -21.41 3.42 -15.12
CA SER A 507 -22.59 4.28 -15.20
C SER A 507 -23.38 4.04 -16.48
N LYS A 508 -22.70 3.86 -17.62
CA LYS A 508 -23.31 3.46 -18.88
C LYS A 508 -23.95 2.07 -18.79
N ALA A 509 -23.26 1.09 -18.22
CA ALA A 509 -23.79 -0.26 -18.00
C ALA A 509 -25.05 -0.23 -17.12
N ARG A 510 -25.09 0.64 -16.10
CA ARG A 510 -26.25 0.86 -15.23
C ARG A 510 -27.42 1.47 -15.98
N TYR A 511 -27.20 2.47 -16.81
CA TYR A 511 -28.24 3.10 -17.63
C TYR A 511 -28.84 2.11 -18.64
N GLU A 512 -28.01 1.24 -19.22
CA GLU A 512 -28.41 0.22 -20.21
C GLU A 512 -28.91 -1.09 -19.56
N PHE A 513 -28.99 -1.17 -18.24
CA PHE A 513 -29.34 -2.38 -17.47
C PHE A 513 -28.49 -3.60 -17.79
N ARG A 514 -27.24 -3.41 -18.15
CA ARG A 514 -26.24 -4.47 -18.34
C ARG A 514 -25.70 -4.90 -16.96
N TRP A 515 -26.54 -5.64 -16.21
CA TRP A 515 -26.28 -6.03 -14.81
C TRP A 515 -24.95 -6.73 -14.61
N LYS A 516 -24.60 -7.65 -15.51
CA LYS A 516 -23.33 -8.38 -15.46
C LYS A 516 -22.13 -7.43 -15.51
N ASP A 517 -22.17 -6.42 -16.38
CA ASP A 517 -21.11 -5.43 -16.50
C ASP A 517 -21.02 -4.54 -15.26
N GLN A 518 -22.18 -4.17 -14.66
CA GLN A 518 -22.17 -3.41 -13.40
C GLN A 518 -21.44 -4.16 -12.30
N PHE A 519 -21.65 -5.47 -12.16
CA PHE A 519 -20.95 -6.27 -11.15
C PHE A 519 -19.47 -6.40 -11.48
N ASN A 520 -19.12 -6.74 -12.71
CA ASN A 520 -17.74 -6.96 -13.15
C ASN A 520 -16.88 -5.69 -13.06
N LEU A 521 -17.48 -4.52 -13.27
CA LEU A 521 -16.82 -3.21 -13.16
C LEU A 521 -16.76 -2.68 -11.72
N SER A 522 -17.51 -3.26 -10.77
CA SER A 522 -17.49 -2.79 -9.35
C SER A 522 -16.19 -3.17 -8.65
N LEU A 523 -15.84 -2.44 -7.58
CA LEU A 523 -14.68 -2.77 -6.74
C LEU A 523 -14.89 -4.08 -5.98
N ASP A 524 -16.13 -4.37 -5.59
CA ASP A 524 -16.51 -5.63 -4.94
C ASP A 524 -17.65 -6.30 -5.72
N PRO A 525 -17.30 -7.05 -6.79
CA PRO A 525 -18.29 -7.71 -7.63
C PRO A 525 -19.06 -8.83 -6.92
N GLU A 526 -18.43 -9.48 -5.94
CA GLU A 526 -19.06 -10.56 -5.17
C GLU A 526 -20.20 -10.02 -4.31
N ARG A 527 -19.98 -8.94 -3.57
CA ARG A 527 -20.98 -8.28 -2.73
C ARG A 527 -22.11 -7.66 -3.56
N ALA A 528 -21.77 -7.01 -4.66
CA ALA A 528 -22.76 -6.44 -5.56
C ALA A 528 -23.70 -7.50 -6.12
N LEU A 529 -23.16 -8.64 -6.55
CA LEU A 529 -23.94 -9.78 -7.05
C LEU A 529 -24.78 -10.42 -5.96
N GLU A 530 -24.25 -10.59 -4.75
CA GLU A 530 -24.96 -11.12 -3.59
C GLU A 530 -26.20 -10.28 -3.28
N TYR A 531 -26.04 -8.97 -3.12
CA TYR A 531 -27.19 -8.08 -2.85
C TYR A 531 -28.22 -8.06 -3.97
N TYR A 532 -27.78 -8.16 -5.21
CA TYR A 532 -28.72 -8.25 -6.34
C TYR A 532 -29.53 -9.55 -6.30
N LYS A 533 -28.91 -10.68 -5.96
CA LYS A 533 -29.58 -11.99 -5.86
C LYS A 533 -30.61 -12.05 -4.70
N THR A 534 -30.31 -11.42 -3.57
CA THR A 534 -31.24 -11.40 -2.41
C THR A 534 -32.53 -10.63 -2.70
N ALA A 535 -32.54 -9.78 -3.72
CA ALA A 535 -33.71 -9.01 -4.12
C ALA A 535 -34.79 -9.82 -4.87
N ASN A 536 -34.66 -11.14 -5.03
CA ASN A 536 -35.61 -12.05 -5.72
C ASN A 536 -36.04 -11.59 -7.13
N HIS A 537 -35.25 -10.73 -7.77
CA HIS A 537 -35.54 -10.23 -9.13
C HIS A 537 -34.29 -10.38 -9.98
N VAL A 538 -34.36 -11.22 -10.98
CA VAL A 538 -33.24 -11.51 -11.88
C VAL A 538 -33.59 -11.08 -13.30
N GLY A 539 -32.85 -10.12 -13.86
CA GLY A 539 -32.84 -9.89 -15.32
C GLY A 539 -33.94 -8.99 -15.87
N GLY A 540 -34.23 -7.84 -15.25
CA GLY A 540 -35.17 -6.87 -15.82
C GLY A 540 -34.54 -5.49 -16.05
N LYS A 541 -35.26 -4.62 -16.76
CA LYS A 541 -34.92 -3.20 -16.95
C LYS A 541 -35.38 -2.34 -15.74
N TYR A 542 -35.23 -2.84 -14.53
CA TYR A 542 -35.48 -2.15 -13.25
C TYR A 542 -34.90 -2.99 -12.09
N CYS A 543 -34.76 -2.40 -10.92
CA CYS A 543 -34.45 -3.11 -9.68
C CYS A 543 -35.66 -3.07 -8.73
N THR A 544 -35.65 -3.90 -7.67
CA THR A 544 -36.74 -3.97 -6.69
C THR A 544 -36.97 -2.68 -5.92
N MET A 545 -35.97 -1.78 -5.85
CA MET A 545 -36.07 -0.48 -5.18
C MET A 545 -37.17 0.42 -5.83
N CYS A 546 -37.18 0.51 -7.17
CA CYS A 546 -38.14 1.36 -7.90
C CYS A 546 -39.29 0.56 -8.53
N GLY A 547 -39.08 -0.73 -8.80
CA GLY A 547 -40.02 -1.56 -9.53
C GLY A 547 -40.19 -1.13 -11.01
N PRO A 548 -41.12 -1.79 -11.74
CA PRO A 548 -41.22 -1.60 -13.19
C PRO A 548 -41.77 -0.26 -13.63
N ASN A 549 -42.55 0.41 -12.79
CA ASN A 549 -43.28 1.63 -13.18
C ASN A 549 -42.66 2.94 -12.69
N PHE A 550 -41.68 2.87 -11.74
CA PHE A 550 -41.09 4.06 -11.12
C PHE A 550 -39.57 4.18 -11.35
N CYS A 551 -38.98 3.33 -12.18
CA CYS A 551 -37.56 3.41 -12.49
C CYS A 551 -37.27 4.62 -13.36
N ALA A 552 -36.62 5.64 -12.78
CA ALA A 552 -36.30 6.91 -13.44
C ALA A 552 -35.47 6.72 -14.73
N MET A 553 -34.47 5.80 -14.69
CA MET A 553 -33.66 5.50 -15.88
C MET A 553 -34.50 4.90 -17.03
N ARG A 554 -35.44 4.03 -16.70
CA ARG A 554 -36.36 3.45 -17.69
C ARG A 554 -37.31 4.51 -18.25
N ILE A 555 -37.87 5.37 -17.39
CA ILE A 555 -38.74 6.47 -17.80
C ILE A 555 -37.96 7.45 -18.69
N SER A 556 -36.73 7.83 -18.32
CA SER A 556 -35.93 8.77 -19.11
C SER A 556 -35.53 8.24 -20.48
N GLN A 557 -35.43 6.92 -20.65
CA GLN A 557 -35.20 6.31 -21.96
C GLN A 557 -36.43 6.53 -22.89
N THR A 558 -37.65 6.51 -22.35
CA THR A 558 -38.87 6.73 -23.15
C THR A 558 -39.13 8.20 -23.51
N ILE A 559 -38.52 9.15 -22.79
CA ILE A 559 -38.64 10.59 -23.10
C ILE A 559 -37.97 10.90 -24.45
N LYS A 560 -36.85 10.28 -24.77
CA LYS A 560 -36.16 10.44 -26.05
C LYS A 560 -36.99 9.99 -27.23
N ASP A 561 -37.84 8.99 -27.03
CA ASP A 561 -38.74 8.47 -28.08
C ASP A 561 -39.92 9.44 -28.34
N CYS A 562 -40.19 10.38 -27.40
CA CYS A 562 -41.28 11.37 -27.56
C CYS A 562 -40.86 12.64 -28.34
N ASP A 563 -39.55 12.95 -28.39
CA ASP A 563 -39.03 14.14 -29.10
C ASP A 563 -38.89 13.89 -30.62
N GLU A 564 -39.11 12.64 -31.10
CA GLU A 564 -39.08 12.26 -32.51
C GLU A 564 -40.50 12.09 -33.13
N VAL A 565 -41.55 12.42 -32.39
CA VAL A 565 -42.94 12.49 -32.86
C VAL A 565 -43.40 13.94 -33.00
#